data_6829f1692be22abeeec3183191399d22
#
_entry.id   6829f1692be22abeeec3183191399d22
#
_cell.length_a   1.000
_cell.length_b   1.000
_cell.length_c   1.000
_cell.angle_alpha   90.00
_cell.angle_beta   90.00
_cell.angle_gamma   90.00
#
_symmetry.space_group_name_H-M   'P 1'
#
loop_
_entity.id
_entity.type
_entity.pdbx_description
1 polymer ?
#
loop_
_entity_poly.entity_id
_entity_poly.type
_entity_poly.pdbx_seq_one_letter_code
_entity_poly.pdbx_strand_id
1 'polypeptide(L)'
;MQLQQRFLRLTIFSLALLCLLAACTRNESVQTLEQRDLMRLVFKGWDVSADKAIVKTPQLKAELPVSAKSVAALALRMHALHVQKIDADTAVLLVKGEPQESGLPNLIAAYWFKRRGEAWSLVKRQDVVEWLAANGRISKASMVELFPGDFALALEHSHVEKNEVNVWLRLLRVQADSIHPLFDKDLELVRHYESGPECESMMHPGKGKHPRLRVHENEQEPPNCYDYLASWELAPGTTAPGQLLVEFAGKTYGYRVVSHMTDGNGERTTSYEFVVTAQKGKKKLLFDADKQKYVLVNDKPAKAK
;
A
#
# COMPACT_ATOMS: atom_id res chain seq x y z
N MET A 1 19.91 -70.33 13.36
CA MET A 1 19.15 -69.87 12.18
C MET A 1 18.00 -68.91 12.48
N GLN A 2 17.30 -69.01 13.59
CA GLN A 2 16.15 -68.11 13.90
C GLN A 2 16.54 -66.62 14.25
N LEU A 3 17.72 -66.39 14.78
CA LEU A 3 18.15 -65.04 15.18
C LEU A 3 18.46 -64.16 13.95
N GLN A 4 19.07 -64.72 12.89
CA GLN A 4 19.36 -64.00 11.66
C GLN A 4 18.12 -63.55 10.88
N GLN A 5 17.06 -64.35 10.91
CA GLN A 5 15.80 -63.99 10.25
C GLN A 5 15.05 -62.83 10.95
N ARG A 6 15.22 -62.68 12.27
CA ARG A 6 14.61 -61.58 13.03
C ARG A 6 15.32 -60.23 12.75
N PHE A 7 16.65 -60.26 12.64
CA PHE A 7 17.43 -59.07 12.30
C PHE A 7 17.13 -58.58 10.86
N LEU A 8 17.01 -59.48 9.90
CA LEU A 8 16.70 -59.13 8.52
C LEU A 8 15.30 -58.49 8.37
N ARG A 9 14.32 -58.97 9.12
CA ARG A 9 12.97 -58.40 9.13
C ARG A 9 12.91 -57.01 9.77
N LEU A 10 13.67 -56.77 10.84
CA LEU A 10 13.73 -55.46 11.48
C LEU A 10 14.40 -54.38 10.59
N THR A 11 15.48 -54.74 9.88
CA THR A 11 16.16 -53.85 8.95
C THR A 11 15.30 -53.46 7.74
N ILE A 12 14.52 -54.44 7.20
CA ILE A 12 13.60 -54.15 6.08
C ILE A 12 12.44 -53.26 6.52
N PHE A 13 11.93 -53.45 7.74
CA PHE A 13 10.86 -52.61 8.28
C PHE A 13 11.34 -51.18 8.55
N SER A 14 12.56 -50.97 9.08
CA SER A 14 13.16 -49.67 9.30
C SER A 14 13.44 -48.93 7.97
N LEU A 15 13.90 -49.62 6.95
CA LEU A 15 14.14 -49.02 5.64
C LEU A 15 12.84 -48.62 4.94
N ALA A 16 11.79 -49.43 5.04
CA ALA A 16 10.46 -49.10 4.53
C ALA A 16 9.81 -47.91 5.25
N LEU A 17 10.00 -47.82 6.55
CA LEU A 17 9.50 -46.66 7.34
C LEU A 17 10.24 -45.37 7.01
N LEU A 18 11.56 -45.43 6.77
CA LEU A 18 12.34 -44.28 6.30
C LEU A 18 11.92 -43.81 4.89
N CYS A 19 11.63 -44.74 3.99
CA CYS A 19 11.11 -44.40 2.66
C CYS A 19 9.70 -43.80 2.70
N LEU A 20 8.84 -44.24 3.62
CA LEU A 20 7.52 -43.64 3.83
C LEU A 20 7.58 -42.24 4.43
N LEU A 21 8.53 -41.95 5.31
CA LEU A 21 8.74 -40.61 5.86
C LEU A 21 9.35 -39.64 4.82
N ALA A 22 10.17 -40.12 3.90
CA ALA A 22 10.71 -39.33 2.80
C ALA A 22 9.66 -38.99 1.71
N ALA A 23 8.59 -39.78 1.59
CA ALA A 23 7.53 -39.58 0.61
C ALA A 23 6.51 -38.49 1.02
N CYS A 24 6.54 -38.00 2.26
CA CYS A 24 5.53 -37.05 2.76
C CYS A 24 5.88 -35.56 2.61
N THR A 25 7.05 -35.19 2.12
CA THR A 25 7.35 -33.80 1.73
C THR A 25 7.27 -33.68 0.21
N ARG A 26 6.08 -33.88 -0.35
CA ARG A 26 5.83 -33.44 -1.72
C ARG A 26 5.94 -31.93 -1.72
N ASN A 27 7.11 -31.41 -2.02
CA ASN A 27 7.27 -29.97 -2.31
C ASN A 27 6.39 -29.69 -3.52
N GLU A 28 5.22 -29.13 -3.26
CA GLU A 28 4.32 -28.70 -4.31
C GLU A 28 5.11 -27.70 -5.17
N SER A 29 5.12 -27.90 -6.47
CA SER A 29 5.86 -27.08 -7.43
C SER A 29 5.03 -26.88 -8.69
N VAL A 30 5.32 -25.81 -9.42
CA VAL A 30 4.66 -25.47 -10.69
C VAL A 30 5.71 -25.31 -11.79
N GLN A 31 5.32 -25.58 -13.03
CA GLN A 31 6.21 -25.49 -14.19
C GLN A 31 6.36 -24.05 -14.70
N THR A 32 5.37 -23.20 -14.42
CA THR A 32 5.30 -21.85 -14.96
C THR A 32 5.25 -20.79 -13.87
N LEU A 33 5.58 -19.54 -14.22
CA LEU A 33 5.37 -18.35 -13.38
C LEU A 33 4.03 -17.68 -13.68
N GLU A 34 3.06 -18.40 -14.24
CA GLU A 34 1.73 -17.83 -14.41
C GLU A 34 1.08 -17.56 -13.05
N GLN A 35 0.47 -16.40 -12.91
CA GLN A 35 -0.17 -15.96 -11.65
C GLN A 35 -1.10 -17.03 -11.08
N ARG A 36 -1.94 -17.64 -11.92
CA ARG A 36 -2.89 -18.67 -11.50
C ARG A 36 -2.22 -19.90 -10.88
N ASP A 37 -1.09 -20.34 -11.43
CA ASP A 37 -0.39 -21.53 -10.96
C ASP A 37 0.30 -21.24 -9.62
N LEU A 38 0.91 -20.07 -9.49
CA LEU A 38 1.51 -19.60 -8.24
C LEU A 38 0.46 -19.38 -7.15
N MET A 39 -0.70 -18.79 -7.49
CA MET A 39 -1.80 -18.59 -6.54
C MET A 39 -2.35 -19.92 -6.02
N ARG A 40 -2.49 -20.94 -6.88
CA ARG A 40 -2.89 -22.31 -6.47
C ARG A 40 -1.89 -22.95 -5.52
N LEU A 41 -0.60 -22.72 -5.78
CA LEU A 41 0.47 -23.24 -4.93
C LEU A 41 0.47 -22.59 -3.54
N VAL A 42 0.16 -21.29 -3.48
CA VAL A 42 0.13 -20.53 -2.23
C VAL A 42 -1.17 -20.75 -1.45
N PHE A 43 -2.31 -20.74 -2.15
CA PHE A 43 -3.64 -20.75 -1.54
C PHE A 43 -4.40 -22.02 -1.93
N LYS A 44 -4.58 -22.89 -0.95
CA LYS A 44 -5.45 -24.07 -1.15
C LYS A 44 -6.88 -23.61 -1.42
N GLY A 45 -7.48 -24.16 -2.47
CA GLY A 45 -8.85 -23.79 -2.87
C GLY A 45 -8.92 -22.52 -3.73
N TRP A 46 -7.82 -22.14 -4.38
CA TRP A 46 -7.85 -21.09 -5.40
C TRP A 46 -8.90 -21.39 -6.48
N ASP A 47 -9.87 -20.50 -6.60
CA ASP A 47 -10.90 -20.56 -7.64
C ASP A 47 -10.45 -19.81 -8.89
N VAL A 48 -10.10 -20.55 -9.92
CA VAL A 48 -9.63 -20.01 -11.20
C VAL A 48 -10.70 -19.20 -11.91
N SER A 49 -11.96 -19.62 -11.81
CA SER A 49 -13.07 -18.95 -12.51
C SER A 49 -13.39 -17.59 -11.88
N ALA A 50 -13.19 -17.48 -10.58
CA ALA A 50 -13.41 -16.27 -9.82
C ALA A 50 -12.13 -15.44 -9.60
N ASP A 51 -10.98 -15.94 -10.06
CA ASP A 51 -9.63 -15.34 -9.89
C ASP A 51 -9.37 -14.92 -8.43
N LYS A 52 -9.77 -15.75 -7.47
CA LYS A 52 -9.69 -15.45 -6.04
C LYS A 52 -9.59 -16.68 -5.15
N ALA A 53 -9.02 -16.50 -3.97
CA ALA A 53 -9.17 -17.39 -2.83
C ALA A 53 -9.68 -16.62 -1.62
N ILE A 54 -10.48 -17.25 -0.78
CA ILE A 54 -10.89 -16.66 0.50
C ILE A 54 -10.04 -17.28 1.59
N VAL A 55 -9.31 -16.44 2.31
CA VAL A 55 -8.40 -16.84 3.38
C VAL A 55 -8.84 -16.19 4.68
N LYS A 56 -8.98 -16.99 5.73
CA LYS A 56 -9.26 -16.45 7.08
C LYS A 56 -7.98 -15.90 7.70
N THR A 57 -8.06 -14.73 8.29
CA THR A 57 -6.92 -14.01 8.88
C THR A 57 -6.07 -14.83 9.86
N PRO A 58 -6.63 -15.70 10.72
CA PRO A 58 -5.81 -16.55 11.60
C PRO A 58 -4.83 -17.45 10.85
N GLN A 59 -5.10 -17.76 9.58
CA GLN A 59 -4.20 -18.54 8.73
C GLN A 59 -2.99 -17.72 8.25
N LEU A 60 -3.11 -16.40 8.26
CA LEU A 60 -2.04 -15.48 7.81
C LEU A 60 -0.96 -15.25 8.87
N LYS A 61 -1.15 -15.71 10.12
CA LYS A 61 -0.22 -15.47 11.25
C LYS A 61 0.18 -14.00 11.40
N ALA A 62 -0.74 -13.09 11.08
CA ALA A 62 -0.47 -11.68 10.97
C ALA A 62 -0.89 -10.91 12.22
N GLU A 63 -0.13 -9.90 12.58
CA GLU A 63 -0.61 -8.86 13.49
C GLU A 63 -1.65 -8.00 12.78
N LEU A 64 -2.88 -8.07 13.26
CA LEU A 64 -3.95 -7.23 12.75
C LEU A 64 -3.76 -5.79 13.25
N PRO A 65 -4.08 -4.79 12.43
CA PRO A 65 -4.14 -3.41 12.90
C PRO A 65 -5.13 -3.30 14.07
N VAL A 66 -4.87 -2.36 14.97
CA VAL A 66 -5.65 -2.18 16.22
C VAL A 66 -7.16 -2.07 15.93
N SER A 67 -7.53 -1.43 14.83
CA SER A 67 -8.93 -1.29 14.37
C SER A 67 -9.59 -2.61 13.96
N ALA A 68 -8.81 -3.62 13.58
CA ALA A 68 -9.31 -4.92 13.15
C ALA A 68 -9.20 -6.02 14.22
N LYS A 69 -8.62 -5.73 15.40
CA LYS A 69 -8.46 -6.70 16.49
C LYS A 69 -9.78 -7.22 17.06
N SER A 70 -10.88 -6.51 16.86
CA SER A 70 -12.22 -6.93 17.26
C SER A 70 -12.85 -7.94 16.30
N VAL A 71 -12.26 -8.15 15.13
CA VAL A 71 -12.80 -9.04 14.08
C VAL A 71 -12.10 -10.40 14.20
N ALA A 72 -12.67 -11.29 14.95
CA ALA A 72 -12.10 -12.62 15.28
C ALA A 72 -11.90 -13.54 14.05
N ALA A 73 -12.40 -13.20 12.88
CA ALA A 73 -12.23 -13.98 11.65
C ALA A 73 -12.42 -13.10 10.40
N LEU A 74 -11.50 -12.18 10.17
CA LEU A 74 -11.49 -11.41 8.92
C LEU A 74 -11.28 -12.36 7.73
N ALA A 75 -12.24 -12.41 6.82
CA ALA A 75 -12.09 -13.14 5.57
C ALA A 75 -11.55 -12.18 4.50
N LEU A 76 -10.39 -12.53 3.94
CA LEU A 76 -9.75 -11.78 2.88
C LEU A 76 -9.92 -12.48 1.53
N ARG A 77 -10.32 -11.73 0.54
CA ARG A 77 -10.32 -12.16 -0.86
C ARG A 77 -8.94 -11.85 -1.43
N MET A 78 -8.18 -12.89 -1.75
CA MET A 78 -6.80 -12.76 -2.24
C MET A 78 -6.77 -12.70 -3.76
N HIS A 79 -6.15 -11.66 -4.31
CA HIS A 79 -5.95 -11.44 -5.74
C HIS A 79 -4.47 -11.28 -6.05
N ALA A 80 -3.99 -11.88 -7.13
CA ALA A 80 -2.65 -11.61 -7.61
C ALA A 80 -2.56 -10.17 -8.13
N LEU A 81 -1.53 -9.45 -7.71
CA LEU A 81 -1.20 -8.12 -8.24
C LEU A 81 -0.18 -8.23 -9.35
N HIS A 82 0.91 -8.93 -9.09
CA HIS A 82 2.02 -9.03 -10.03
C HIS A 82 2.91 -10.24 -9.72
N VAL A 83 3.58 -10.75 -10.75
CA VAL A 83 4.70 -11.71 -10.61
C VAL A 83 5.95 -11.04 -11.14
N GLN A 84 6.90 -10.79 -10.24
CA GLN A 84 8.19 -10.20 -10.60
C GLN A 84 9.29 -11.26 -10.57
N LYS A 85 9.97 -11.43 -11.70
CA LYS A 85 11.20 -12.19 -11.76
C LYS A 85 12.35 -11.31 -11.28
N ILE A 86 13.02 -11.73 -10.21
CA ILE A 86 14.14 -10.98 -9.63
C ILE A 86 15.46 -11.34 -10.33
N ASP A 87 15.65 -12.65 -10.56
CA ASP A 87 16.80 -13.18 -11.27
C ASP A 87 16.42 -14.45 -12.06
N ALA A 88 17.39 -15.21 -12.55
CA ALA A 88 17.16 -16.42 -13.33
C ALA A 88 16.36 -17.47 -12.56
N ASP A 89 16.55 -17.55 -11.24
CA ASP A 89 16.05 -18.63 -10.38
C ASP A 89 15.17 -18.13 -9.24
N THR A 90 14.89 -16.85 -9.14
CA THR A 90 14.07 -16.24 -8.08
C THR A 90 12.93 -15.42 -8.66
N ALA A 91 11.72 -15.65 -8.19
CA ALA A 91 10.55 -14.85 -8.51
C ALA A 91 9.71 -14.56 -7.26
N VAL A 92 8.95 -13.47 -7.30
CA VAL A 92 8.06 -13.02 -6.22
C VAL A 92 6.65 -12.86 -6.78
N LEU A 93 5.67 -13.47 -6.14
CA LEU A 93 4.26 -13.18 -6.35
C LEU A 93 3.80 -12.16 -5.32
N LEU A 94 3.30 -11.04 -5.78
CA LEU A 94 2.68 -9.98 -4.98
C LEU A 94 1.17 -10.15 -5.02
N VAL A 95 0.54 -10.07 -3.86
CA VAL A 95 -0.89 -10.37 -3.69
C VAL A 95 -1.56 -9.28 -2.88
N LYS A 96 -2.77 -8.91 -3.28
CA LYS A 96 -3.69 -8.08 -2.50
C LYS A 96 -4.69 -8.95 -1.78
N GLY A 97 -4.87 -8.74 -0.48
CA GLY A 97 -5.98 -9.26 0.31
C GLY A 97 -7.02 -8.16 0.52
N GLU A 98 -8.22 -8.37 0.01
CA GLU A 98 -9.34 -7.43 0.09
C GLU A 98 -10.35 -7.92 1.13
N PRO A 99 -10.65 -7.15 2.19
CA PRO A 99 -11.65 -7.53 3.18
C PRO A 99 -13.03 -7.67 2.54
N GLN A 100 -13.83 -8.60 3.04
CA GLN A 100 -15.23 -8.73 2.62
C GLN A 100 -16.12 -7.66 3.28
N GLU A 101 -15.69 -7.15 4.42
CA GLU A 101 -16.39 -6.07 5.14
C GLU A 101 -15.81 -4.72 4.72
N SER A 102 -16.69 -3.75 4.50
CA SER A 102 -16.28 -2.37 4.21
C SER A 102 -15.63 -1.73 5.43
N GLY A 103 -14.75 -0.79 5.21
CA GLY A 103 -14.10 -0.04 6.29
C GLY A 103 -12.79 -0.65 6.81
N LEU A 104 -12.45 -1.85 6.38
CA LEU A 104 -11.22 -2.51 6.81
C LEU A 104 -10.07 -2.29 5.81
N PRO A 105 -8.82 -2.29 6.29
CA PRO A 105 -7.67 -2.07 5.42
C PRO A 105 -7.42 -3.25 4.48
N ASN A 106 -6.89 -2.95 3.29
CA ASN A 106 -6.37 -3.96 2.37
C ASN A 106 -5.01 -4.48 2.85
N LEU A 107 -4.76 -5.75 2.59
CA LEU A 107 -3.49 -6.40 2.88
C LEU A 107 -2.64 -6.48 1.62
N ILE A 108 -1.33 -6.25 1.75
CA ILE A 108 -0.33 -6.65 0.77
C ILE A 108 0.45 -7.82 1.35
N ALA A 109 0.59 -8.88 0.56
CA ALA A 109 1.36 -10.08 0.87
C ALA A 109 2.34 -10.41 -0.25
N ALA A 110 3.39 -11.17 0.07
CA ALA A 110 4.41 -11.58 -0.89
C ALA A 110 4.87 -13.03 -0.66
N TYR A 111 5.15 -13.69 -1.76
CA TYR A 111 5.53 -15.11 -1.77
C TYR A 111 6.69 -15.31 -2.73
N TRP A 112 7.82 -15.85 -2.22
CA TRP A 112 9.03 -16.07 -3.00
C TRP A 112 9.10 -17.51 -3.49
N PHE A 113 9.48 -17.65 -4.74
CA PHE A 113 9.68 -18.92 -5.42
C PHE A 113 11.11 -19.04 -5.89
N LYS A 114 11.65 -20.27 -5.78
CA LYS A 114 12.92 -20.62 -6.38
C LYS A 114 12.75 -21.71 -7.42
N ARG A 115 13.47 -21.55 -8.51
CA ARG A 115 13.55 -22.53 -9.57
C ARG A 115 14.46 -23.69 -9.13
N ARG A 116 13.97 -24.92 -9.32
CA ARG A 116 14.72 -26.15 -9.09
C ARG A 116 14.53 -27.05 -10.31
N GLY A 117 15.57 -27.11 -11.18
CA GLY A 117 15.42 -27.71 -12.50
C GLY A 117 14.42 -26.91 -13.34
N GLU A 118 13.35 -27.56 -13.79
CA GLU A 118 12.30 -26.90 -14.59
C GLU A 118 11.10 -26.39 -13.77
N ALA A 119 11.08 -26.65 -12.48
CA ALA A 119 9.92 -26.32 -11.64
C ALA A 119 10.23 -25.22 -10.61
N TRP A 120 9.19 -24.45 -10.28
CA TRP A 120 9.20 -23.38 -9.27
C TRP A 120 8.56 -23.89 -7.98
N SER A 121 9.26 -23.69 -6.86
CA SER A 121 8.79 -24.09 -5.54
C SER A 121 8.71 -22.89 -4.61
N LEU A 122 7.67 -22.81 -3.80
CA LEU A 122 7.52 -21.80 -2.76
C LEU A 122 8.61 -21.98 -1.69
N VAL A 123 9.41 -20.95 -1.44
CA VAL A 123 10.51 -20.99 -0.47
C VAL A 123 10.33 -20.06 0.70
N LYS A 124 9.56 -18.98 0.52
CA LYS A 124 9.31 -18.00 1.59
C LYS A 124 7.92 -17.41 1.45
N ARG A 125 7.32 -17.11 2.60
CA ARG A 125 6.03 -16.42 2.74
C ARG A 125 6.22 -15.19 3.60
N GLN A 126 5.67 -14.08 3.17
CA GLN A 126 5.43 -12.90 3.98
C GLN A 126 3.95 -12.56 3.84
N ASP A 127 3.16 -13.20 4.69
CA ASP A 127 1.69 -13.14 4.61
C ASP A 127 1.17 -11.74 4.94
N VAL A 128 1.99 -10.90 5.58
CA VAL A 128 1.76 -9.46 5.76
C VAL A 128 3.02 -8.70 5.42
N VAL A 129 2.98 -7.97 4.32
CA VAL A 129 3.95 -6.94 3.98
C VAL A 129 3.50 -5.63 4.59
N GLU A 130 2.25 -5.26 4.34
CA GLU A 130 1.68 -4.00 4.79
C GLU A 130 0.15 -4.05 4.79
N TRP A 131 -0.45 -3.27 5.70
CA TRP A 131 -1.85 -2.93 5.68
C TRP A 131 -2.03 -1.51 5.16
N LEU A 132 -2.83 -1.33 4.11
CA LEU A 132 -3.20 -0.01 3.62
C LEU A 132 -4.35 0.56 4.45
N ALA A 133 -4.48 1.89 4.46
CA ALA A 133 -5.45 2.59 5.28
C ALA A 133 -6.87 1.99 5.22
N ALA A 134 -7.58 2.06 6.32
CA ALA A 134 -8.97 1.65 6.41
C ALA A 134 -9.81 2.36 5.34
N ASN A 135 -10.79 1.68 4.75
CA ASN A 135 -11.56 2.13 3.57
C ASN A 135 -10.70 2.37 2.31
N GLY A 136 -9.43 2.00 2.35
CA GLY A 136 -8.53 2.20 1.22
C GLY A 136 -8.83 1.25 0.07
N ARG A 137 -8.88 1.80 -1.14
CA ARG A 137 -8.87 1.02 -2.37
C ARG A 137 -7.53 1.15 -3.04
N ILE A 138 -6.95 0.04 -3.48
CA ILE A 138 -5.82 0.08 -4.41
C ILE A 138 -6.41 0.37 -5.79
N SER A 139 -6.20 1.59 -6.27
CA SER A 139 -6.68 2.04 -7.58
C SER A 139 -5.74 1.62 -8.70
N LYS A 140 -4.44 1.56 -8.41
CA LYS A 140 -3.42 1.16 -9.36
C LYS A 140 -2.26 0.45 -8.66
N ALA A 141 -1.78 -0.62 -9.29
CA ALA A 141 -0.58 -1.32 -8.86
C ALA A 141 0.30 -1.56 -10.09
N SER A 142 1.58 -1.18 -10.01
CA SER A 142 2.53 -1.36 -11.11
C SER A 142 3.92 -1.63 -10.57
N MET A 143 4.70 -2.44 -11.31
CA MET A 143 6.12 -2.57 -11.04
C MET A 143 6.88 -1.45 -11.72
N VAL A 144 7.83 -0.88 -11.00
CA VAL A 144 8.75 0.14 -11.50
C VAL A 144 10.18 -0.32 -11.24
N GLU A 145 11.06 -0.06 -12.18
CA GLU A 145 12.48 -0.35 -12.02
C GLU A 145 13.17 0.83 -11.36
N LEU A 146 13.83 0.59 -10.23
CA LEU A 146 14.58 1.60 -9.49
C LEU A 146 15.97 1.83 -10.12
N PHE A 147 16.61 0.75 -10.55
CA PHE A 147 17.81 0.65 -11.38
C PHE A 147 17.88 -0.78 -11.93
N PRO A 148 18.77 -1.12 -12.89
CA PRO A 148 18.79 -2.42 -13.54
C PRO A 148 18.76 -3.61 -12.58
N GLY A 149 17.67 -4.38 -12.63
CA GLY A 149 17.45 -5.57 -11.79
C GLY A 149 16.91 -5.29 -10.39
N ASP A 150 16.65 -4.05 -10.00
CA ASP A 150 16.05 -3.69 -8.72
C ASP A 150 14.67 -3.04 -8.93
N PHE A 151 13.65 -3.54 -8.26
CA PHE A 151 12.27 -3.20 -8.55
C PHE A 151 11.52 -2.72 -7.31
N ALA A 152 10.51 -1.90 -7.53
CA ALA A 152 9.52 -1.56 -6.53
C ALA A 152 8.10 -1.77 -7.03
N LEU A 153 7.21 -2.20 -6.14
CA LEU A 153 5.78 -2.16 -6.35
C LEU A 153 5.29 -0.75 -6.00
N ALA A 154 4.77 -0.06 -6.99
CA ALA A 154 4.10 1.21 -6.83
C ALA A 154 2.60 0.97 -6.65
N LEU A 155 2.05 1.44 -5.55
CA LEU A 155 0.64 1.33 -5.19
C LEU A 155 0.04 2.72 -5.09
N GLU A 156 -0.91 3.03 -5.96
CA GLU A 156 -1.78 4.19 -5.78
C GLU A 156 -3.04 3.69 -5.04
N HIS A 157 -3.25 4.18 -3.84
CA HIS A 157 -4.39 3.80 -3.03
C HIS A 157 -5.19 5.01 -2.59
N SER A 158 -6.51 4.86 -2.56
CA SER A 158 -7.43 5.94 -2.25
C SER A 158 -8.19 5.67 -0.96
N HIS A 159 -8.55 6.73 -0.29
CA HIS A 159 -9.47 6.74 0.84
C HIS A 159 -10.51 7.83 0.63
N VAL A 160 -11.75 7.54 0.98
CA VAL A 160 -12.85 8.51 0.95
C VAL A 160 -13.36 8.68 2.36
N GLU A 161 -13.26 9.89 2.89
CA GLU A 161 -13.80 10.25 4.19
C GLU A 161 -14.56 11.58 4.09
N LYS A 162 -15.81 11.61 4.55
CA LYS A 162 -16.63 12.83 4.58
C LYS A 162 -16.64 13.60 3.25
N ASN A 163 -16.78 12.88 2.13
CA ASN A 163 -16.75 13.40 0.76
C ASN A 163 -15.39 13.96 0.29
N GLU A 164 -14.33 13.77 1.05
CA GLU A 164 -12.96 14.06 0.62
C GLU A 164 -12.32 12.78 0.05
N VAL A 165 -11.86 12.86 -1.19
CA VAL A 165 -11.11 11.79 -1.85
C VAL A 165 -9.62 12.11 -1.72
N ASN A 166 -8.92 11.21 -1.08
CA ASN A 166 -7.47 11.26 -0.98
C ASN A 166 -6.86 10.08 -1.74
N VAL A 167 -5.84 10.34 -2.55
CA VAL A 167 -5.03 9.31 -3.21
C VAL A 167 -3.58 9.48 -2.81
N TRP A 168 -2.96 8.38 -2.42
CA TRP A 168 -1.55 8.35 -2.05
C TRP A 168 -0.77 7.34 -2.87
N LEU A 169 0.52 7.62 -3.02
CA LEU A 169 1.50 6.69 -3.56
C LEU A 169 2.26 6.03 -2.42
N ARG A 170 2.31 4.70 -2.47
CA ARG A 170 3.19 3.85 -1.68
C ARG A 170 4.17 3.14 -2.60
N LEU A 171 5.46 3.19 -2.31
CA LEU A 171 6.49 2.40 -3.00
C LEU A 171 7.04 1.35 -2.05
N LEU A 172 7.04 0.09 -2.49
CA LEU A 172 7.57 -1.06 -1.76
C LEU A 172 8.69 -1.69 -2.59
N ARG A 173 9.95 -1.59 -2.14
CA ARG A 173 11.08 -2.23 -2.80
C ARG A 173 10.99 -3.73 -2.67
N VAL A 174 11.10 -4.44 -3.80
CA VAL A 174 10.97 -5.90 -3.89
C VAL A 174 12.36 -6.50 -4.07
N GLN A 175 12.83 -7.20 -3.05
CA GLN A 175 14.14 -7.84 -3.04
C GLN A 175 14.03 -9.37 -3.08
N ALA A 176 15.15 -10.05 -3.26
CA ALA A 176 15.19 -11.52 -3.39
C ALA A 176 14.67 -12.27 -2.16
N ASP A 177 14.57 -11.61 -0.99
CA ASP A 177 14.15 -12.21 0.27
C ASP A 177 13.26 -11.31 1.13
N SER A 178 12.95 -10.09 0.70
CA SER A 178 12.21 -9.14 1.54
C SER A 178 11.52 -8.06 0.73
N ILE A 179 10.55 -7.41 1.38
CA ILE A 179 9.90 -6.21 0.86
C ILE A 179 9.97 -5.12 1.91
N HIS A 180 10.36 -3.92 1.50
CA HIS A 180 10.54 -2.77 2.38
C HIS A 180 9.88 -1.53 1.82
N PRO A 181 9.23 -0.70 2.66
CA PRO A 181 8.70 0.57 2.24
C PRO A 181 9.82 1.56 1.92
N LEU A 182 9.67 2.27 0.80
CA LEU A 182 10.62 3.30 0.36
C LEU A 182 10.27 4.70 0.89
N PHE A 183 9.17 4.85 1.62
CA PHE A 183 8.75 6.08 2.30
C PHE A 183 8.41 5.80 3.76
N ASP A 184 8.62 6.77 4.63
CA ASP A 184 8.11 6.74 6.01
C ASP A 184 6.61 6.99 6.03
N LYS A 185 6.12 7.87 5.16
CA LYS A 185 4.71 8.21 4.99
C LYS A 185 4.37 8.21 3.51
N ASP A 186 3.17 7.81 3.19
CA ASP A 186 2.68 7.84 1.82
C ASP A 186 2.70 9.24 1.22
N LEU A 187 2.94 9.31 -0.08
CA LEU A 187 3.01 10.55 -0.83
C LEU A 187 1.61 10.90 -1.33
N GLU A 188 1.09 12.04 -0.90
CA GLU A 188 -0.21 12.52 -1.35
C GLU A 188 -0.15 12.89 -2.84
N LEU A 189 -1.03 12.27 -3.64
CA LEU A 189 -1.19 12.54 -5.07
C LEU A 189 -2.43 13.35 -5.38
N VAL A 190 -3.53 13.06 -4.68
CA VAL A 190 -4.81 13.73 -4.89
C VAL A 190 -5.41 14.05 -3.53
N ARG A 191 -5.94 15.24 -3.42
CA ARG A 191 -6.83 15.65 -2.35
C ARG A 191 -7.94 16.50 -2.96
N HIS A 192 -9.10 15.92 -3.06
CA HIS A 192 -10.23 16.52 -3.72
C HIS A 192 -11.50 16.33 -2.91
N TYR A 193 -12.34 17.36 -2.90
CA TYR A 193 -13.65 17.28 -2.27
C TYR A 193 -14.70 16.91 -3.32
N GLU A 194 -15.22 15.68 -3.28
CA GLU A 194 -16.12 15.18 -4.34
C GLU A 194 -17.53 15.79 -4.33
N SER A 195 -18.06 16.05 -3.14
CA SER A 195 -19.42 16.58 -3.04
C SER A 195 -19.70 17.16 -1.65
N GLY A 196 -20.36 18.29 -1.66
CA GLY A 196 -20.89 18.95 -0.49
C GLY A 196 -21.28 20.36 -0.90
N PRO A 197 -22.49 20.82 -0.59
CA PRO A 197 -23.00 22.11 -1.05
C PRO A 197 -22.08 23.26 -0.64
N GLU A 198 -21.37 23.10 0.46
CA GLU A 198 -20.43 24.12 0.96
C GLU A 198 -19.17 24.23 0.09
N CYS A 199 -18.50 23.10 -0.20
CA CYS A 199 -17.29 23.10 -1.02
C CYS A 199 -17.60 23.39 -2.49
N GLU A 200 -18.71 22.92 -3.01
CA GLU A 200 -19.15 23.21 -4.37
C GLU A 200 -19.35 24.73 -4.56
N SER A 201 -20.01 25.38 -3.59
CA SER A 201 -20.20 26.84 -3.62
C SER A 201 -18.88 27.62 -3.47
N MET A 202 -17.89 27.09 -2.71
CA MET A 202 -16.58 27.71 -2.54
C MET A 202 -15.70 27.56 -3.79
N MET A 203 -15.74 26.40 -4.44
CA MET A 203 -14.93 26.11 -5.64
C MET A 203 -15.51 26.75 -6.90
N HIS A 204 -16.82 26.93 -6.94
CA HIS A 204 -17.56 27.54 -8.07
C HIS A 204 -18.32 28.78 -7.63
N PRO A 205 -17.62 29.83 -7.16
CA PRO A 205 -18.31 31.03 -6.72
C PRO A 205 -19.06 31.66 -7.89
N GLY A 206 -20.36 31.86 -7.69
CA GLY A 206 -21.15 32.68 -8.60
C GLY A 206 -20.53 34.08 -8.77
N LYS A 207 -21.14 34.94 -9.58
CA LYS A 207 -20.63 36.32 -9.84
C LYS A 207 -20.55 37.23 -8.58
N GLY A 208 -20.84 36.72 -7.38
CA GLY A 208 -20.77 37.41 -6.10
C GLY A 208 -19.45 37.22 -5.37
N LYS A 209 -19.01 38.21 -4.60
CA LYS A 209 -17.92 38.05 -3.65
C LYS A 209 -18.40 37.15 -2.50
N HIS A 210 -17.55 36.21 -2.06
CA HIS A 210 -17.85 35.49 -0.83
C HIS A 210 -17.98 36.47 0.33
N PRO A 211 -19.07 36.39 1.11
CA PRO A 211 -19.25 37.27 2.26
C PRO A 211 -18.21 36.93 3.32
N ARG A 212 -17.83 37.93 4.13
CA ARG A 212 -17.11 37.66 5.37
C ARG A 212 -18.03 36.85 6.28
N LEU A 213 -17.52 35.76 6.82
CA LEU A 213 -18.24 34.99 7.81
C LEU A 213 -17.94 35.51 9.21
N ARG A 214 -18.93 35.45 10.07
CA ARG A 214 -18.76 35.66 11.50
C ARG A 214 -19.24 34.41 12.19
N VAL A 215 -18.36 33.80 12.99
CA VAL A 215 -18.61 32.56 13.69
C VAL A 215 -18.48 32.81 15.19
N HIS A 216 -19.50 32.46 15.94
CA HIS A 216 -19.50 32.54 17.39
C HIS A 216 -18.70 31.37 18.00
N GLU A 217 -18.23 31.54 19.23
CA GLU A 217 -17.31 30.60 19.89
C GLU A 217 -17.87 29.15 19.97
N ASN A 218 -19.20 28.99 19.96
CA ASN A 218 -19.87 27.68 20.02
C ASN A 218 -20.25 27.13 18.64
N GLU A 219 -19.92 27.81 17.56
CA GLU A 219 -20.23 27.41 16.20
C GLU A 219 -19.04 26.70 15.57
N GLN A 220 -19.32 25.82 14.59
CA GLN A 220 -18.28 25.09 13.87
C GLN A 220 -17.47 26.06 12.98
N GLU A 221 -16.15 25.89 13.01
CA GLU A 221 -15.26 26.62 12.09
C GLU A 221 -15.62 26.32 10.62
N PRO A 222 -15.49 27.33 9.72
CA PRO A 222 -15.80 27.11 8.31
C PRO A 222 -14.85 26.07 7.70
N PRO A 223 -15.35 25.21 6.80
CA PRO A 223 -14.55 24.14 6.21
C PRO A 223 -13.47 24.69 5.27
N ASN A 224 -12.42 23.88 5.12
CA ASN A 224 -11.46 24.04 4.03
C ASN A 224 -11.75 23.03 2.94
N CYS A 225 -11.74 23.47 1.69
CA CYS A 225 -11.94 22.62 0.53
C CYS A 225 -10.67 22.55 -0.30
N TYR A 226 -10.40 21.43 -0.89
CA TYR A 226 -9.15 21.17 -1.59
C TYR A 226 -9.45 20.67 -3.00
N ASP A 227 -8.66 21.15 -3.94
CA ASP A 227 -8.59 20.65 -5.31
C ASP A 227 -7.10 20.54 -5.66
N TYR A 228 -6.48 19.46 -5.25
CA TYR A 228 -5.05 19.19 -5.39
C TYR A 228 -4.84 17.91 -6.19
N LEU A 229 -4.00 18.02 -7.21
CA LEU A 229 -3.59 16.92 -8.08
C LEU A 229 -2.08 16.90 -8.21
N ALA A 230 -1.47 15.73 -8.05
CA ALA A 230 -0.07 15.50 -8.36
C ALA A 230 0.09 14.31 -9.30
N SER A 231 1.14 14.38 -10.10
CA SER A 231 1.67 13.27 -10.87
C SER A 231 3.08 12.94 -10.37
N TRP A 232 3.49 11.71 -10.57
CA TRP A 232 4.82 11.27 -10.19
C TRP A 232 5.51 10.54 -11.34
N GLU A 233 6.83 10.66 -11.37
CA GLU A 233 7.69 9.98 -12.32
C GLU A 233 8.95 9.52 -11.59
N LEU A 234 9.32 8.27 -11.78
CA LEU A 234 10.58 7.71 -11.32
C LEU A 234 11.54 7.65 -12.50
N ALA A 235 12.62 8.41 -12.43
CA ALA A 235 13.75 8.29 -13.34
C ALA A 235 14.67 7.18 -12.82
N PRO A 236 14.78 6.01 -13.49
CA PRO A 236 15.62 4.92 -13.01
C PRO A 236 17.09 5.36 -12.87
N GLY A 237 17.75 4.90 -11.82
CA GLY A 237 19.17 5.11 -11.66
C GLY A 237 19.99 4.09 -12.48
N THR A 238 21.31 4.21 -12.45
CA THR A 238 22.22 3.27 -13.13
C THR A 238 22.73 2.16 -12.21
N THR A 239 23.05 2.51 -10.97
CA THR A 239 23.64 1.59 -9.97
C THR A 239 22.98 1.69 -8.60
N ALA A 240 22.10 2.66 -8.42
CA ALA A 240 21.33 2.89 -7.21
C ALA A 240 19.96 3.47 -7.59
N PRO A 241 18.95 3.40 -6.71
CA PRO A 241 17.65 3.99 -7.00
C PRO A 241 17.74 5.43 -7.48
N GLY A 242 17.08 5.72 -8.61
CA GLY A 242 17.10 7.03 -9.22
C GLY A 242 16.29 8.06 -8.46
N GLN A 243 16.00 9.19 -9.09
CA GLN A 243 15.21 10.25 -8.46
C GLN A 243 13.72 10.06 -8.71
N LEU A 244 12.91 10.38 -7.70
CA LEU A 244 11.47 10.49 -7.84
C LEU A 244 11.08 11.97 -7.95
N LEU A 245 10.39 12.31 -9.03
CA LEU A 245 9.87 13.64 -9.29
C LEU A 245 8.36 13.63 -9.04
N VAL A 246 7.86 14.63 -8.35
CA VAL A 246 6.43 14.82 -8.10
C VAL A 246 6.07 16.23 -8.53
N GLU A 247 5.24 16.35 -9.56
CA GLU A 247 4.69 17.61 -10.01
C GLU A 247 3.29 17.76 -9.46
N PHE A 248 2.98 18.90 -8.87
CA PHE A 248 1.68 19.14 -8.26
C PHE A 248 1.12 20.51 -8.67
N ALA A 249 -0.20 20.53 -8.79
CA ALA A 249 -0.98 21.75 -8.96
C ALA A 249 -2.30 21.63 -8.22
N GLY A 250 -2.80 22.73 -7.70
CA GLY A 250 -4.07 22.72 -7.01
C GLY A 250 -4.41 24.04 -6.37
N LYS A 251 -5.55 24.05 -5.69
CA LYS A 251 -6.04 25.18 -4.92
C LYS A 251 -6.58 24.71 -3.59
N THR A 252 -6.40 25.52 -2.58
CA THR A 252 -7.12 25.41 -1.31
C THR A 252 -8.10 26.56 -1.24
N TYR A 253 -9.34 26.24 -0.98
CA TYR A 253 -10.42 27.19 -0.76
C TYR A 253 -10.77 27.15 0.73
N GLY A 254 -10.71 28.27 1.41
CA GLY A 254 -10.92 28.30 2.84
C GLY A 254 -11.09 29.70 3.36
N TYR A 255 -11.10 29.80 4.67
CA TYR A 255 -11.28 31.07 5.37
C TYR A 255 -10.10 31.30 6.30
N ARG A 256 -9.55 32.53 6.26
CA ARG A 256 -8.55 32.98 7.23
C ARG A 256 -9.18 33.89 8.28
N VAL A 257 -8.74 33.77 9.50
CA VAL A 257 -9.12 34.68 10.56
C VAL A 257 -8.60 36.10 10.25
N VAL A 258 -9.48 37.08 10.30
CA VAL A 258 -9.12 38.52 10.15
C VAL A 258 -9.24 39.29 11.44
N SER A 259 -10.15 38.92 12.34
CA SER A 259 -10.28 39.54 13.65
C SER A 259 -11.03 38.67 14.65
N HIS A 260 -10.78 38.92 15.92
CA HIS A 260 -11.57 38.45 17.03
C HIS A 260 -12.21 39.67 17.71
N MET A 261 -13.46 39.51 18.10
CA MET A 261 -14.19 40.55 18.87
C MET A 261 -14.82 39.84 20.08
N THR A 262 -14.78 40.48 21.22
CA THR A 262 -15.51 40.06 22.40
C THR A 262 -16.53 41.11 22.71
N ASP A 263 -17.78 40.77 22.84
CA ASP A 263 -18.85 41.70 23.15
C ASP A 263 -18.91 42.05 24.65
N GLY A 264 -19.82 42.95 25.02
CA GLY A 264 -20.01 43.37 26.41
C GLY A 264 -20.49 42.26 27.36
N ASN A 265 -20.96 41.13 26.84
CA ASN A 265 -21.39 39.94 27.59
C ASN A 265 -20.29 38.88 27.70
N GLY A 266 -19.10 39.14 27.09
CA GLY A 266 -17.99 38.21 27.09
C GLY A 266 -18.05 37.18 25.95
N GLU A 267 -19.04 37.19 25.08
CA GLU A 267 -19.10 36.31 23.93
C GLU A 267 -18.04 36.66 22.89
N ARG A 268 -17.32 35.63 22.43
CA ARG A 268 -16.25 35.80 21.44
C ARG A 268 -16.79 35.48 20.04
N THR A 269 -16.59 36.44 19.12
CA THR A 269 -16.91 36.26 17.70
C THR A 269 -15.64 36.35 16.88
N THR A 270 -15.43 35.38 15.98
CA THR A 270 -14.31 35.35 15.05
C THR A 270 -14.81 35.73 13.64
N SER A 271 -14.16 36.70 13.03
CA SER A 271 -14.44 37.11 11.65
C SER A 271 -13.46 36.45 10.71
N TYR A 272 -13.98 35.89 9.62
CA TYR A 272 -13.22 35.17 8.61
C TYR A 272 -13.37 35.83 7.24
N GLU A 273 -12.29 35.79 6.46
CA GLU A 273 -12.27 36.21 5.06
C GLU A 273 -11.98 35.03 4.16
N PHE A 274 -12.76 34.88 3.10
CA PHE A 274 -12.53 33.80 2.11
C PHE A 274 -11.22 34.03 1.35
N VAL A 275 -10.41 32.96 1.24
CA VAL A 275 -9.12 32.98 0.59
C VAL A 275 -9.00 31.76 -0.33
N VAL A 276 -8.52 31.99 -1.55
CA VAL A 276 -8.11 30.92 -2.47
C VAL A 276 -6.60 30.96 -2.57
N THR A 277 -5.96 29.87 -2.16
CA THR A 277 -4.51 29.73 -2.26
C THR A 277 -4.17 28.74 -3.37
N ALA A 278 -3.57 29.24 -4.44
CA ALA A 278 -3.06 28.40 -5.52
C ALA A 278 -1.69 27.82 -5.11
N GLN A 279 -1.53 26.51 -5.35
CA GLN A 279 -0.27 25.80 -5.15
C GLN A 279 0.13 25.14 -6.46
N LYS A 280 1.37 25.35 -6.87
CA LYS A 280 1.96 24.68 -8.02
C LYS A 280 3.45 24.54 -7.79
N GLY A 281 3.98 23.36 -8.10
CA GLY A 281 5.41 23.15 -7.92
C GLY A 281 5.86 21.75 -8.28
N LYS A 282 7.13 21.53 -8.00
CA LYS A 282 7.79 20.22 -8.17
C LYS A 282 8.48 19.86 -6.86
N LYS A 283 8.36 18.63 -6.46
CA LYS A 283 9.13 18.03 -5.36
C LYS A 283 10.08 17.00 -5.95
N LYS A 284 11.32 17.04 -5.52
CA LYS A 284 12.33 16.07 -5.88
C LYS A 284 12.67 15.25 -4.64
N LEU A 285 12.56 13.94 -4.76
CA LEU A 285 12.98 13.00 -3.72
C LEU A 285 14.19 12.23 -4.23
N LEU A 286 15.23 12.15 -3.39
CA LEU A 286 16.41 11.33 -3.64
C LEU A 286 16.43 10.15 -2.70
N PHE A 287 16.99 9.05 -3.19
CA PHE A 287 17.20 7.87 -2.37
C PHE A 287 18.35 8.10 -1.39
N ASP A 288 18.07 7.97 -0.11
CA ASP A 288 19.02 8.00 0.99
C ASP A 288 19.47 6.54 1.26
N ALA A 289 20.72 6.24 0.92
CA ALA A 289 21.26 4.89 1.03
C ALA A 289 21.40 4.41 2.48
N ASP A 290 21.61 5.32 3.43
CA ASP A 290 21.73 4.97 4.84
C ASP A 290 20.37 4.60 5.44
N LYS A 291 19.31 5.31 5.03
CA LYS A 291 17.93 5.06 5.47
C LYS A 291 17.22 4.02 4.62
N GLN A 292 17.76 3.69 3.44
CA GLN A 292 17.10 2.85 2.43
C GLN A 292 15.72 3.40 2.01
N LYS A 293 15.57 4.73 1.93
CA LYS A 293 14.31 5.42 1.66
C LYS A 293 14.50 6.66 0.80
N TYR A 294 13.42 7.06 0.13
CA TYR A 294 13.36 8.35 -0.52
C TYR A 294 13.11 9.46 0.50
N VAL A 295 13.92 10.51 0.40
CA VAL A 295 13.81 11.71 1.23
C VAL A 295 13.61 12.93 0.37
N LEU A 296 12.79 13.87 0.84
CA LEU A 296 12.56 15.14 0.16
C LEU A 296 13.84 15.96 0.19
N VAL A 297 14.26 16.42 -0.98
CA VAL A 297 15.32 17.42 -1.08
C VAL A 297 14.73 18.77 -0.70
N ASN A 298 15.12 19.27 0.47
CA ASN A 298 14.83 20.67 0.81
C ASN A 298 15.78 21.56 0.00
N ASP A 299 15.31 22.05 -1.13
CA ASP A 299 15.93 23.17 -1.80
C ASP A 299 15.81 24.38 -0.85
N LYS A 300 16.82 24.53 0.02
CA LYS A 300 16.97 25.84 0.71
C LYS A 300 17.14 26.85 -0.42
N PRO A 301 16.29 27.88 -0.52
CA PRO A 301 16.51 28.91 -1.48
C PRO A 301 17.92 29.41 -1.24
N ALA A 302 18.74 29.39 -2.29
CA ALA A 302 20.07 29.99 -2.24
C ALA A 302 19.89 31.40 -1.72
N LYS A 303 20.43 31.68 -0.54
CA LYS A 303 20.44 33.06 -0.01
C LYS A 303 21.09 33.90 -1.09
N ALA A 304 20.30 34.72 -1.77
CA ALA A 304 20.84 35.73 -2.64
C ALA A 304 21.81 36.57 -1.79
N LYS A 305 23.09 36.53 -2.19
CA LYS A 305 24.12 37.41 -1.63
C LYS A 305 23.97 38.81 -2.19
#